data_aa0ddc10c933ccb14e1972e004fd9f5f
#
_entry.id   aa0ddc10c933ccb14e1972e004fd9f5f
#
_cell.length_a   1.000
_cell.length_b   1.000
_cell.length_c   1.000
_cell.angle_alpha   90.00
_cell.angle_beta   90.00
_cell.angle_gamma   90.00
#
_symmetry.space_group_name_H-M   'P 1'
#
loop_
_entity.id
_entity.type
_entity.pdbx_description
1 polymer ?
#
loop_
_entity_poly.entity_id
_entity_poly.type
_entity_poly.pdbx_seq_one_letter_code
_entity_poly.pdbx_strand_id
1 'polypeptide(L)'
;MSTTRRAISFAGGGFMTIYHVGVLEAIAEEGARKQKLTKKKKKRRGSKAMIKPSSHDHFAGSILSRLGMLYGASGGAFIAVNIACGMSPKIAMEFIVDLHERAVSFGCCWGRFGTFHPRFQLVRRTREFFEKYLPPDAHKKCSGRVGVSMTVLPSMENKIITEFNTRAELIQALICSGFVPLFSGYKIPKFRGKYCCDGGLSSNLPYSTDPSVITVSPFTGECDICPPADNESYYQCYFFGQTMNINTGNMYRGIGSLLLLPWKEMEIIYKQGYTDAVNFLRKESYQKYYL
;
A
#
# COMPACT_ATOMS: atom_id res chain seq x y z
N MET A 1 12.08 6.73 -25.36
CA MET A 1 13.04 7.00 -24.27
C MET A 1 12.54 6.26 -23.02
N SER A 2 13.33 5.36 -22.45
CA SER A 2 12.95 4.66 -21.21
C SER A 2 12.98 5.66 -20.05
N THR A 3 11.81 5.98 -19.49
CA THR A 3 11.71 6.86 -18.31
C THR A 3 12.25 6.13 -17.10
N THR A 4 13.27 6.70 -16.45
CA THR A 4 13.83 6.13 -15.23
C THR A 4 12.79 6.20 -14.11
N ARG A 5 12.32 5.06 -13.62
CA ARG A 5 11.36 4.99 -12.50
C ARG A 5 12.00 5.52 -11.21
N ARG A 6 11.39 6.54 -10.59
CA ARG A 6 11.92 7.26 -9.42
C ARG A 6 11.10 7.09 -8.16
N ALA A 7 9.82 6.73 -8.29
CA ALA A 7 8.90 6.59 -7.19
C ALA A 7 7.93 5.41 -7.40
N ILE A 8 7.18 5.08 -6.36
CA ILE A 8 6.06 4.13 -6.42
C ILE A 8 4.88 4.72 -5.66
N SER A 9 3.69 4.49 -6.17
CA SER A 9 2.43 4.93 -5.58
C SER A 9 1.47 3.77 -5.41
N PHE A 10 0.87 3.66 -4.22
CA PHE A 10 -0.09 2.61 -3.85
C PHE A 10 -1.48 3.21 -3.67
N ALA A 11 -2.46 2.68 -4.37
CA ALA A 11 -3.84 3.08 -4.22
C ALA A 11 -4.40 2.71 -2.84
N GLY A 12 -5.34 3.50 -2.34
CA GLY A 12 -6.20 3.10 -1.25
C GLY A 12 -7.16 1.98 -1.67
N GLY A 13 -7.60 1.19 -0.72
CA GLY A 13 -8.49 0.06 -1.04
C GLY A 13 -9.06 -0.65 0.19
N GLY A 14 -8.98 -0.08 1.40
CA GLY A 14 -9.51 -0.74 2.60
C GLY A 14 -8.97 -2.16 2.76
N PHE A 15 -9.86 -3.17 2.86
CA PHE A 15 -9.45 -4.58 2.93
C PHE A 15 -8.73 -5.08 1.67
N MET A 16 -8.91 -4.42 0.51
CA MET A 16 -8.14 -4.74 -0.71
C MET A 16 -6.64 -4.43 -0.56
N THR A 17 -6.20 -3.79 0.53
CA THR A 17 -4.78 -3.64 0.87
C THR A 17 -4.05 -5.00 0.92
N ILE A 18 -4.77 -6.11 1.10
CA ILE A 18 -4.21 -7.47 1.02
C ILE A 18 -3.56 -7.76 -0.34
N TYR A 19 -4.06 -7.17 -1.43
CA TYR A 19 -3.42 -7.20 -2.75
C TYR A 19 -2.00 -6.62 -2.70
N HIS A 20 -1.85 -5.46 -2.07
CA HIS A 20 -0.53 -4.81 -1.92
C HIS A 20 0.43 -5.66 -1.08
N VAL A 21 -0.07 -6.41 -0.10
CA VAL A 21 0.78 -7.35 0.67
C VAL A 21 1.34 -8.43 -0.23
N GLY A 22 0.54 -8.98 -1.15
CA GLY A 22 1.02 -9.92 -2.18
C GLY A 22 2.09 -9.31 -3.08
N VAL A 23 1.88 -8.06 -3.52
CA VAL A 23 2.88 -7.29 -4.29
C VAL A 23 4.18 -7.13 -3.50
N LEU A 24 4.11 -6.75 -2.22
CA LEU A 24 5.29 -6.58 -1.38
C LEU A 24 6.08 -7.88 -1.21
N GLU A 25 5.41 -9.00 -1.05
CA GLU A 25 6.07 -10.29 -0.86
C GLU A 25 6.84 -10.70 -2.12
N ALA A 26 6.25 -10.57 -3.31
CA ALA A 26 6.92 -10.84 -4.57
C ALA A 26 8.17 -9.97 -4.76
N ILE A 27 8.08 -8.67 -4.42
CA ILE A 27 9.20 -7.74 -4.53
C ILE A 27 10.31 -8.05 -3.52
N ALA A 28 9.95 -8.42 -2.27
CA ALA A 28 10.90 -8.78 -1.23
C ALA A 28 11.66 -10.07 -1.59
N GLU A 29 10.97 -11.09 -2.09
CA GLU A 29 11.58 -12.36 -2.54
C GLU A 29 12.54 -12.14 -3.70
N GLU A 30 12.16 -11.31 -4.67
CA GLU A 30 13.03 -10.97 -5.80
C GLU A 30 14.30 -10.26 -5.33
N GLY A 31 14.18 -9.31 -4.37
CA GLY A 31 15.30 -8.65 -3.73
C GLY A 31 16.26 -9.63 -3.03
N ALA A 32 15.70 -10.54 -2.24
CA ALA A 32 16.47 -11.56 -1.54
C ALA A 32 17.20 -12.50 -2.52
N ARG A 33 16.55 -12.88 -3.63
CA ARG A 33 17.16 -13.68 -4.70
C ARG A 33 18.35 -12.96 -5.34
N LYS A 34 18.20 -11.68 -5.68
CA LYS A 34 19.29 -10.85 -6.26
C LYS A 34 20.48 -10.72 -5.31
N GLN A 35 20.24 -10.51 -4.00
CA GLN A 35 21.28 -10.46 -3.01
C GLN A 35 22.07 -11.78 -2.92
N LYS A 36 21.39 -12.93 -2.89
CA LYS A 36 22.04 -14.25 -2.88
C LYS A 36 22.94 -14.45 -4.09
N LEU A 37 22.47 -14.08 -5.29
CA LEU A 37 23.26 -14.16 -6.52
C LEU A 37 24.50 -13.26 -6.49
N THR A 38 24.36 -12.04 -6.00
CA THR A 38 25.48 -11.07 -5.87
C THR A 38 26.53 -11.56 -4.89
N LYS A 39 26.12 -12.11 -3.73
CA LYS A 39 27.02 -12.74 -2.75
C LYS A 39 27.78 -13.92 -3.36
N LYS A 40 27.10 -14.77 -4.14
CA LYS A 40 27.69 -15.94 -4.81
C LYS A 40 28.74 -15.52 -5.87
N LYS A 41 28.44 -14.45 -6.66
CA LYS A 41 29.40 -13.88 -7.63
C LYS A 41 30.64 -13.27 -6.93
N LYS A 42 30.46 -12.53 -5.82
CA LYS A 42 31.57 -11.94 -5.04
C LYS A 42 32.45 -13.02 -4.42
N LYS A 43 31.87 -14.09 -3.85
CA LYS A 43 32.63 -15.24 -3.31
C LYS A 43 33.49 -15.92 -4.37
N ARG A 44 32.97 -16.05 -5.61
CA ARG A 44 33.75 -16.62 -6.74
C ARG A 44 34.90 -15.72 -7.21
N ARG A 45 34.81 -14.39 -6.99
CA ARG A 45 35.84 -13.41 -7.39
C ARG A 45 36.85 -13.08 -6.28
N GLY A 46 36.83 -13.76 -5.14
CA GLY A 46 37.80 -13.57 -4.05
C GLY A 46 37.76 -12.22 -3.32
N SER A 47 36.74 -11.38 -3.55
CA SER A 47 36.64 -10.05 -2.99
C SER A 47 36.16 -10.07 -1.54
N LYS A 48 37.05 -9.65 -0.59
CA LYS A 48 36.78 -9.52 0.86
C LYS A 48 36.14 -8.16 1.21
N ALA A 49 35.09 -7.73 0.57
CA ALA A 49 34.37 -6.53 1.01
C ALA A 49 33.05 -6.95 1.68
N MET A 50 33.05 -6.99 3.00
CA MET A 50 31.84 -7.17 3.83
C MET A 50 31.14 -5.82 4.01
N ILE A 51 30.23 -5.47 3.11
CA ILE A 51 29.13 -4.58 3.47
C ILE A 51 28.07 -5.50 4.10
N LYS A 52 27.95 -5.45 5.44
CA LYS A 52 26.80 -6.05 6.12
C LYS A 52 25.57 -5.23 5.74
N PRO A 53 24.57 -5.76 5.00
CA PRO A 53 23.27 -5.11 4.93
C PRO A 53 22.74 -5.06 6.36
N SER A 54 22.10 -3.97 6.75
CA SER A 54 21.37 -3.93 8.01
C SER A 54 20.42 -5.13 8.01
N SER A 55 20.47 -5.96 9.04
CA SER A 55 19.76 -7.24 9.13
C SER A 55 18.24 -7.12 9.17
N HIS A 56 17.70 -5.92 9.00
CA HIS A 56 16.29 -5.57 9.20
C HIS A 56 15.58 -4.99 7.97
N ASP A 57 16.26 -4.74 6.84
CA ASP A 57 15.58 -4.23 5.64
C ASP A 57 15.15 -5.38 4.72
N HIS A 58 13.87 -5.74 4.78
CA HIS A 58 13.25 -6.79 3.97
C HIS A 58 13.25 -6.49 2.46
N PHE A 59 13.39 -5.22 2.07
CA PHE A 59 13.34 -4.79 0.67
C PHE A 59 14.73 -4.49 0.09
N ALA A 60 15.79 -4.71 0.85
CA ALA A 60 17.16 -4.50 0.38
C ALA A 60 17.45 -5.32 -0.89
N GLY A 61 18.02 -4.66 -1.92
CA GLY A 61 18.33 -5.29 -3.21
C GLY A 61 17.14 -5.43 -4.18
N SER A 62 15.91 -5.12 -3.74
CA SER A 62 14.73 -5.03 -4.60
C SER A 62 14.67 -3.71 -5.37
N ILE A 63 13.68 -3.57 -6.26
CA ILE A 63 13.40 -2.30 -6.94
C ILE A 63 13.11 -1.18 -5.94
N LEU A 64 12.41 -1.47 -4.83
CA LEU A 64 12.01 -0.49 -3.81
C LEU A 64 13.20 0.19 -3.11
N SER A 65 14.34 -0.50 -3.00
CA SER A 65 15.55 0.10 -2.40
C SER A 65 16.19 1.20 -3.25
N ARG A 66 15.78 1.36 -4.51
CA ARG A 66 16.30 2.34 -5.48
C ARG A 66 15.37 3.52 -5.70
N LEU A 67 14.12 3.42 -5.25
CA LEU A 67 13.14 4.49 -5.41
C LEU A 67 13.34 5.56 -4.34
N GLY A 68 13.22 6.82 -4.74
CA GLY A 68 13.33 7.98 -3.84
C GLY A 68 12.06 8.17 -3.02
N MET A 69 10.91 8.14 -3.66
CA MET A 69 9.61 8.44 -3.03
C MET A 69 8.65 7.26 -3.08
N LEU A 70 7.88 7.13 -2.01
CA LEU A 70 6.86 6.11 -1.79
C LEU A 70 5.56 6.82 -1.45
N TYR A 71 4.58 6.80 -2.34
CA TYR A 71 3.30 7.48 -2.14
C TYR A 71 2.19 6.49 -1.81
N GLY A 72 1.17 6.97 -1.13
CA GLY A 72 -0.04 6.17 -0.94
C GLY A 72 -1.19 6.93 -0.31
N ALA A 73 -2.39 6.41 -0.50
CA ALA A 73 -3.62 6.83 0.17
C ALA A 73 -4.16 5.68 1.01
N SER A 74 -4.74 5.97 2.18
CA SER A 74 -5.41 4.95 3.01
C SER A 74 -4.49 3.74 3.30
N GLY A 75 -4.94 2.52 3.00
CA GLY A 75 -4.13 1.30 3.09
C GLY A 75 -2.83 1.37 2.28
N GLY A 76 -2.82 2.08 1.14
CA GLY A 76 -1.61 2.31 0.35
C GLY A 76 -0.56 3.15 1.08
N ALA A 77 -0.98 4.14 1.88
CA ALA A 77 -0.05 4.91 2.73
C ALA A 77 0.58 4.04 3.82
N PHE A 78 -0.19 3.11 4.39
CA PHE A 78 0.33 2.11 5.33
C PHE A 78 1.42 1.24 4.67
N ILE A 79 1.19 0.78 3.46
CA ILE A 79 2.17 0.01 2.67
C ILE A 79 3.45 0.83 2.41
N ALA A 80 3.33 2.10 2.02
CA ALA A 80 4.47 2.99 1.80
C ALA A 80 5.33 3.15 3.07
N VAL A 81 4.70 3.32 4.23
CA VAL A 81 5.40 3.40 5.53
C VAL A 81 6.04 2.07 5.91
N ASN A 82 5.37 0.93 5.64
CA ASN A 82 5.96 -0.40 5.87
C ASN A 82 7.27 -0.57 5.11
N ILE A 83 7.31 -0.18 3.83
CA ILE A 83 8.50 -0.22 2.99
C ILE A 83 9.59 0.72 3.52
N ALA A 84 9.26 1.98 3.82
CA ALA A 84 10.22 2.97 4.29
C ALA A 84 10.89 2.57 5.61
N CYS A 85 10.15 1.89 6.47
CA CYS A 85 10.65 1.35 7.73
C CYS A 85 11.39 0.01 7.58
N GLY A 86 11.43 -0.59 6.38
CA GLY A 86 12.06 -1.89 6.12
C GLY A 86 11.34 -3.06 6.81
N MET A 87 10.04 -2.90 7.13
CA MET A 87 9.28 -3.90 7.86
C MET A 87 8.90 -5.09 6.96
N SER A 88 8.77 -6.27 7.57
CA SER A 88 8.32 -7.47 6.84
C SER A 88 6.91 -7.31 6.27
N PRO A 89 6.63 -7.81 5.04
CA PRO A 89 5.27 -7.90 4.51
C PRO A 89 4.29 -8.62 5.46
N LYS A 90 4.80 -9.54 6.29
CA LYS A 90 4.02 -10.26 7.31
C LYS A 90 3.35 -9.32 8.32
N ILE A 91 3.99 -8.21 8.67
CA ILE A 91 3.41 -7.22 9.59
C ILE A 91 2.16 -6.58 8.98
N ALA A 92 2.21 -6.26 7.68
CA ALA A 92 1.03 -5.76 6.97
C ALA A 92 -0.08 -6.82 6.88
N MET A 93 0.29 -8.09 6.69
CA MET A 93 -0.66 -9.21 6.73
C MET A 93 -1.32 -9.34 8.11
N GLU A 94 -0.53 -9.31 9.20
CA GLU A 94 -1.05 -9.38 10.58
C GLU A 94 -2.11 -8.30 10.85
N PHE A 95 -1.91 -7.08 10.35
CA PHE A 95 -2.90 -6.02 10.49
C PHE A 95 -4.23 -6.37 9.81
N ILE A 96 -4.17 -6.90 8.59
CA ILE A 96 -5.38 -7.26 7.84
C ILE A 96 -6.09 -8.44 8.51
N VAL A 97 -5.33 -9.43 8.98
CA VAL A 97 -5.86 -10.59 9.72
C VAL A 97 -6.57 -10.14 11.00
N ASP A 98 -5.93 -9.30 11.83
CA ASP A 98 -6.53 -8.78 13.06
C ASP A 98 -7.85 -8.04 12.79
N LEU A 99 -7.89 -7.19 11.76
CA LEU A 99 -9.10 -6.48 11.36
C LEU A 99 -10.18 -7.46 10.86
N HIS A 100 -9.80 -8.46 10.06
CA HIS A 100 -10.71 -9.46 9.53
C HIS A 100 -11.33 -10.31 10.64
N GLU A 101 -10.51 -10.92 11.49
CA GLU A 101 -10.96 -11.74 12.62
C GLU A 101 -11.90 -10.96 13.55
N ARG A 102 -11.56 -9.69 13.79
CA ARG A 102 -12.39 -8.82 14.60
C ARG A 102 -13.73 -8.51 13.95
N ALA A 103 -13.76 -8.22 12.66
CA ALA A 103 -15.01 -8.00 11.95
C ALA A 103 -15.90 -9.26 11.92
N VAL A 104 -15.28 -10.43 11.71
CA VAL A 104 -15.96 -11.74 11.78
C VAL A 104 -16.55 -12.00 13.17
N SER A 105 -15.87 -11.60 14.26
CA SER A 105 -16.38 -11.81 15.63
C SER A 105 -17.72 -11.12 15.91
N PHE A 106 -18.10 -10.13 15.09
CA PHE A 106 -19.43 -9.49 15.14
C PHE A 106 -20.43 -10.12 14.16
N GLY A 107 -20.01 -11.11 13.37
CA GLY A 107 -20.77 -11.68 12.27
C GLY A 107 -22.05 -12.42 12.66
N CYS A 108 -22.19 -12.89 13.91
CA CYS A 108 -23.42 -13.53 14.38
C CYS A 108 -24.66 -12.64 14.26
N CYS A 109 -24.49 -11.31 14.34
CA CYS A 109 -25.59 -10.33 14.25
C CYS A 109 -25.51 -9.43 13.01
N TRP A 110 -24.31 -9.28 12.39
CA TRP A 110 -24.04 -8.29 11.34
C TRP A 110 -23.51 -8.89 10.03
N GLY A 111 -23.17 -10.18 9.98
CA GLY A 111 -22.65 -10.84 8.78
C GLY A 111 -21.47 -10.09 8.16
N ARG A 112 -21.54 -9.81 6.85
CA ARG A 112 -20.53 -9.03 6.11
C ARG A 112 -20.39 -7.57 6.57
N PHE A 113 -21.34 -7.05 7.35
CA PHE A 113 -21.37 -5.70 7.89
C PHE A 113 -20.68 -5.56 9.25
N GLY A 114 -19.98 -6.58 9.73
CA GLY A 114 -19.26 -6.54 11.02
C GLY A 114 -18.29 -5.37 11.16
N THR A 115 -17.77 -4.86 10.05
CA THR A 115 -16.92 -3.67 9.98
C THR A 115 -17.63 -2.37 10.38
N PHE A 116 -18.97 -2.32 10.24
CA PHE A 116 -19.79 -1.18 10.67
C PHE A 116 -20.28 -1.29 12.13
N HIS A 117 -19.94 -2.37 12.81
CA HIS A 117 -20.34 -2.54 14.20
C HIS A 117 -19.65 -1.49 15.08
N PRO A 118 -20.38 -0.79 15.99
CA PRO A 118 -19.81 0.30 16.82
C PRO A 118 -18.58 -0.11 17.65
N ARG A 119 -18.47 -1.38 18.01
CA ARG A 119 -17.31 -1.93 18.76
C ARG A 119 -16.13 -2.32 17.85
N PHE A 120 -16.24 -2.19 16.54
CA PHE A 120 -15.14 -2.47 15.61
C PHE A 120 -13.98 -1.48 15.81
N GLN A 121 -14.29 -0.19 16.06
CA GLN A 121 -13.34 0.85 16.48
C GLN A 121 -12.07 0.92 15.62
N LEU A 122 -12.23 0.96 14.30
CA LEU A 122 -11.12 0.90 13.33
C LEU A 122 -9.98 1.89 13.66
N VAL A 123 -10.30 3.15 13.95
CA VAL A 123 -9.31 4.20 14.26
C VAL A 123 -8.45 3.83 15.47
N ARG A 124 -9.08 3.32 16.55
CA ARG A 124 -8.37 2.91 17.76
C ARG A 124 -7.43 1.74 17.47
N ARG A 125 -7.90 0.72 16.75
CA ARG A 125 -7.10 -0.45 16.40
C ARG A 125 -5.94 -0.10 15.49
N THR A 126 -6.18 0.74 14.48
CA THR A 126 -5.13 1.25 13.61
C THR A 126 -4.05 1.98 14.42
N ARG A 127 -4.44 2.79 15.40
CA ARG A 127 -3.50 3.46 16.31
C ARG A 127 -2.70 2.47 17.14
N GLU A 128 -3.37 1.55 17.84
CA GLU A 128 -2.74 0.53 18.68
C GLU A 128 -1.76 -0.33 17.87
N PHE A 129 -2.14 -0.69 16.64
CA PHE A 129 -1.27 -1.45 15.74
C PHE A 129 0.00 -0.66 15.38
N PHE A 130 -0.13 0.58 14.95
CA PHE A 130 1.04 1.39 14.60
C PHE A 130 1.92 1.73 15.81
N GLU A 131 1.33 1.94 16.98
CA GLU A 131 2.08 2.13 18.22
C GLU A 131 2.87 0.87 18.61
N LYS A 132 2.38 -0.31 18.31
CA LYS A 132 3.07 -1.58 18.56
C LYS A 132 4.21 -1.86 17.58
N TYR A 133 3.96 -1.69 16.27
CA TYR A 133 4.85 -2.21 15.23
C TYR A 133 5.78 -1.17 14.60
N LEU A 134 5.41 0.11 14.54
CA LEU A 134 6.30 1.10 13.97
C LEU A 134 7.55 1.32 14.85
N PRO A 135 8.75 1.36 14.27
CA PRO A 135 9.96 1.65 15.04
C PRO A 135 9.93 3.08 15.63
N PRO A 136 10.65 3.32 16.74
CA PRO A 136 10.68 4.65 17.38
C PRO A 136 11.14 5.78 16.43
N ASP A 137 11.99 5.48 15.47
CA ASP A 137 12.55 6.39 14.47
C ASP A 137 11.77 6.42 13.14
N ALA A 138 10.56 5.81 13.08
CA ALA A 138 9.75 5.70 11.85
C ALA A 138 9.53 7.05 11.17
N HIS A 139 9.24 8.11 11.94
CA HIS A 139 9.04 9.45 11.39
C HIS A 139 10.30 9.98 10.67
N LYS A 140 11.50 9.69 11.17
CA LYS A 140 12.76 10.08 10.53
C LYS A 140 13.00 9.29 9.22
N LYS A 141 12.64 8.00 9.20
CA LYS A 141 12.76 7.15 8.03
C LYS A 141 11.74 7.52 6.93
N CYS A 142 10.59 8.05 7.33
CA CYS A 142 9.50 8.40 6.41
C CYS A 142 9.59 9.83 5.91
N SER A 143 10.10 10.79 6.71
CA SER A 143 10.23 12.19 6.28
C SER A 143 11.15 12.31 5.06
N GLY A 144 10.69 13.05 4.04
CA GLY A 144 11.35 13.19 2.75
C GLY A 144 11.32 11.94 1.86
N ARG A 145 10.70 10.83 2.29
CA ARG A 145 10.65 9.57 1.55
C ARG A 145 9.24 9.02 1.35
N VAL A 146 8.32 9.29 2.26
CA VAL A 146 6.93 8.83 2.18
C VAL A 146 6.01 10.02 1.96
N GLY A 147 5.10 9.92 0.99
CA GLY A 147 4.02 10.87 0.76
C GLY A 147 2.67 10.26 1.14
N VAL A 148 2.06 10.74 2.22
CA VAL A 148 0.76 10.31 2.70
C VAL A 148 -0.31 11.23 2.15
N SER A 149 -1.19 10.70 1.28
CA SER A 149 -2.34 11.41 0.71
C SER A 149 -3.45 11.50 1.74
N MET A 150 -4.03 12.69 1.91
CA MET A 150 -5.23 12.92 2.73
C MET A 150 -6.10 14.01 2.13
N THR A 151 -7.39 13.95 2.39
CA THR A 151 -8.39 14.95 1.97
C THR A 151 -8.66 15.92 3.10
N VAL A 152 -8.48 17.21 2.87
CA VAL A 152 -8.75 18.27 3.85
C VAL A 152 -10.19 18.72 3.76
N LEU A 153 -10.86 18.82 4.90
CA LEU A 153 -12.25 19.26 4.99
C LEU A 153 -12.34 20.72 5.52
N PRO A 154 -13.33 21.51 5.06
CA PRO A 154 -14.41 21.15 4.12
C PRO A 154 -14.02 21.34 2.64
N SER A 155 -12.82 21.83 2.32
CA SER A 155 -12.40 22.19 0.94
C SER A 155 -12.33 21.01 -0.03
N MET A 156 -12.30 19.77 0.45
CA MET A 156 -12.07 18.53 -0.31
C MET A 156 -10.73 18.53 -1.09
N GLU A 157 -9.82 19.42 -0.72
CA GLU A 157 -8.50 19.54 -1.32
C GLU A 157 -7.62 18.35 -0.93
N ASN A 158 -6.92 17.73 -1.89
CA ASN A 158 -5.91 16.74 -1.59
C ASN A 158 -4.64 17.39 -1.03
N LYS A 159 -4.08 16.78 0.02
CA LYS A 159 -2.74 17.12 0.52
C LYS A 159 -1.90 15.87 0.67
N ILE A 160 -0.67 15.93 0.13
CA ILE A 160 0.34 14.91 0.30
C ILE A 160 1.33 15.39 1.35
N ILE A 161 1.36 14.68 2.49
CA ILE A 161 2.25 15.01 3.61
C ILE A 161 3.51 14.17 3.49
N THR A 162 4.66 14.84 3.45
CA THR A 162 5.98 14.21 3.30
C THR A 162 6.89 14.40 4.50
N GLU A 163 6.53 15.29 5.45
CA GLU A 163 7.35 15.60 6.62
C GLU A 163 6.59 15.30 7.91
N PHE A 164 7.25 14.61 8.82
CA PHE A 164 6.68 14.15 10.08
C PHE A 164 7.66 14.48 11.23
N ASN A 165 7.28 15.39 12.14
CA ASN A 165 8.12 15.84 13.23
C ASN A 165 8.30 14.77 14.33
N THR A 166 7.28 13.93 14.52
CA THR A 166 7.26 12.89 15.55
C THR A 166 6.63 11.60 15.01
N ARG A 167 6.93 10.48 15.69
CA ARG A 167 6.27 9.19 15.42
C ARG A 167 4.75 9.28 15.60
N ALA A 168 4.29 10.02 16.61
CA ALA A 168 2.87 10.23 16.86
C ALA A 168 2.20 11.02 15.71
N GLU A 169 2.89 12.00 15.14
CA GLU A 169 2.41 12.75 13.99
C GLU A 169 2.31 11.88 12.72
N LEU A 170 3.28 11.00 12.48
CA LEU A 170 3.20 10.00 11.40
C LEU A 170 1.98 9.10 11.58
N ILE A 171 1.76 8.56 12.78
CA ILE A 171 0.59 7.73 13.09
C ILE A 171 -0.70 8.52 12.86
N GLN A 172 -0.74 9.78 13.28
CA GLN A 172 -1.91 10.64 13.08
C GLN A 172 -2.18 10.91 11.59
N ALA A 173 -1.12 11.07 10.77
CA ALA A 173 -1.25 11.22 9.32
C ALA A 173 -1.85 9.94 8.68
N LEU A 174 -1.40 8.75 9.09
CA LEU A 174 -1.95 7.48 8.62
C LEU A 174 -3.42 7.30 9.02
N ILE A 175 -3.78 7.69 10.25
CA ILE A 175 -5.17 7.66 10.71
C ILE A 175 -6.04 8.60 9.87
N CYS A 176 -5.58 9.82 9.59
CA CYS A 176 -6.32 10.76 8.73
C CYS A 176 -6.47 10.22 7.31
N SER A 177 -5.39 9.68 6.74
CA SER A 177 -5.36 9.09 5.39
C SER A 177 -6.28 7.88 5.23
N GLY A 178 -6.54 7.13 6.30
CA GLY A 178 -7.42 5.94 6.28
C GLY A 178 -8.79 6.17 6.92
N PHE A 179 -9.16 7.42 7.22
CA PHE A 179 -10.43 7.71 7.86
C PHE A 179 -11.55 7.93 6.85
N VAL A 180 -12.39 6.92 6.64
CA VAL A 180 -13.63 7.03 5.85
C VAL A 180 -14.77 7.42 6.80
N PRO A 181 -15.41 8.60 6.63
CA PRO A 181 -16.53 9.02 7.47
C PRO A 181 -17.64 7.97 7.52
N LEU A 182 -18.28 7.79 8.66
CA LEU A 182 -19.29 6.79 9.00
C LEU A 182 -18.72 5.35 9.11
N PHE A 183 -17.80 4.94 8.23
CA PHE A 183 -17.17 3.62 8.28
C PHE A 183 -16.12 3.54 9.41
N SER A 184 -15.18 4.48 9.45
CA SER A 184 -14.12 4.49 10.47
C SER A 184 -14.57 5.09 11.81
N GLY A 185 -15.70 5.78 11.81
CA GLY A 185 -16.29 6.45 12.98
C GLY A 185 -16.98 7.77 12.62
N TYR A 186 -17.53 8.41 13.65
CA TYR A 186 -18.25 9.69 13.50
C TYR A 186 -17.38 10.92 13.79
N LYS A 187 -16.31 10.74 14.57
CA LYS A 187 -15.43 11.86 14.97
C LYS A 187 -14.27 11.99 13.98
N ILE A 188 -14.40 12.95 13.08
CA ILE A 188 -13.39 13.22 12.05
C ILE A 188 -12.05 13.62 12.72
N PRO A 189 -10.94 12.97 12.40
CA PRO A 189 -9.64 13.30 12.96
C PRO A 189 -9.11 14.63 12.42
N LYS A 190 -8.15 15.19 13.16
CA LYS A 190 -7.43 16.41 12.75
C LYS A 190 -5.96 16.10 12.51
N PHE A 191 -5.41 16.73 11.48
CA PHE A 191 -3.97 16.78 11.24
C PHE A 191 -3.53 18.25 11.17
N ARG A 192 -2.57 18.64 12.01
CA ARG A 192 -2.09 20.03 12.11
C ARG A 192 -3.24 21.05 12.20
N GLY A 193 -4.23 20.78 13.05
CA GLY A 193 -5.39 21.66 13.29
C GLY A 193 -6.52 21.57 12.27
N LYS A 194 -6.33 20.97 11.10
CA LYS A 194 -7.35 20.81 10.04
C LYS A 194 -8.06 19.47 10.14
N TYR A 195 -9.37 19.44 9.89
CA TYR A 195 -10.11 18.20 9.74
C TYR A 195 -9.68 17.49 8.45
N CYS A 196 -9.40 16.21 8.54
CA CYS A 196 -8.96 15.42 7.40
C CYS A 196 -9.67 14.07 7.36
N CYS A 197 -9.84 13.55 6.16
CA CYS A 197 -10.37 12.22 5.92
C CYS A 197 -9.57 11.50 4.85
N ASP A 198 -10.03 10.30 4.46
CA ASP A 198 -9.34 9.38 3.56
C ASP A 198 -8.82 10.08 2.30
N GLY A 199 -7.54 9.85 2.01
CA GLY A 199 -6.89 10.39 0.82
C GLY A 199 -7.50 9.87 -0.48
N GLY A 200 -8.11 8.69 -0.43
CA GLY A 200 -8.83 8.09 -1.54
C GLY A 200 -10.03 8.90 -2.04
N LEU A 201 -10.57 9.81 -1.22
CA LEU A 201 -11.68 10.68 -1.62
C LEU A 201 -11.26 11.83 -2.55
N SER A 202 -9.97 12.18 -2.61
CA SER A 202 -9.48 13.28 -3.45
C SER A 202 -8.34 12.86 -4.39
N SER A 203 -7.46 11.93 -3.97
CA SER A 203 -6.40 11.35 -4.79
C SER A 203 -6.06 9.95 -4.29
N ASN A 204 -6.74 8.95 -4.84
CA ASN A 204 -6.60 7.55 -4.41
C ASN A 204 -5.27 6.93 -4.85
N LEU A 205 -4.73 7.34 -6.00
CA LEU A 205 -3.45 6.90 -6.52
C LEU A 205 -2.59 8.13 -6.84
N PRO A 206 -1.88 8.69 -5.84
CA PRO A 206 -1.08 9.89 -6.03
C PRO A 206 -0.09 9.78 -7.20
N TYR A 207 0.00 10.82 -8.01
CA TYR A 207 0.88 10.89 -9.20
C TYR A 207 0.65 9.76 -10.22
N SER A 208 -0.59 9.30 -10.37
CA SER A 208 -0.95 8.21 -11.30
C SER A 208 -0.62 8.50 -12.77
N THR A 209 -0.52 9.78 -13.16
CA THR A 209 -0.21 10.22 -14.52
C THR A 209 1.27 10.50 -14.75
N ASP A 210 2.12 10.43 -13.72
CA ASP A 210 3.56 10.64 -13.85
C ASP A 210 4.26 9.35 -14.32
N PRO A 211 4.85 9.32 -15.53
CA PRO A 211 5.49 8.12 -16.06
C PRO A 211 6.76 7.70 -15.29
N SER A 212 7.28 8.53 -14.39
CA SER A 212 8.40 8.17 -13.51
C SER A 212 7.95 7.46 -12.23
N VAL A 213 6.64 7.36 -11.99
CA VAL A 213 6.05 6.70 -10.82
C VAL A 213 5.52 5.33 -11.22
N ILE A 214 5.91 4.29 -10.48
CA ILE A 214 5.30 2.95 -10.58
C ILE A 214 3.97 2.99 -9.86
N THR A 215 2.89 2.64 -10.53
CA THR A 215 1.54 2.67 -9.96
C THR A 215 1.06 1.27 -9.59
N VAL A 216 0.51 1.13 -8.38
CA VAL A 216 0.02 -0.15 -7.85
C VAL A 216 -1.42 0.02 -7.36
N SER A 217 -2.34 -0.75 -7.91
CA SER A 217 -3.76 -0.68 -7.54
C SER A 217 -4.39 -2.07 -7.45
N PRO A 218 -5.26 -2.32 -6.46
CA PRO A 218 -6.06 -3.55 -6.44
C PRO A 218 -7.21 -3.51 -7.45
N PHE A 219 -7.42 -2.39 -8.13
CA PHE A 219 -8.46 -2.19 -9.14
C PHE A 219 -7.85 -2.28 -10.54
N THR A 220 -8.57 -2.91 -11.46
CA THR A 220 -8.19 -2.97 -12.88
C THR A 220 -8.32 -1.60 -13.51
N GLY A 221 -7.30 -1.15 -14.23
CA GLY A 221 -7.26 0.17 -14.89
C GLY A 221 -5.89 0.48 -15.47
N GLU A 222 -5.62 1.76 -15.71
CA GLU A 222 -4.32 2.21 -16.20
C GLU A 222 -3.31 2.32 -15.06
N CYS A 223 -2.65 1.22 -14.73
CA CYS A 223 -1.57 1.17 -13.75
C CYS A 223 -0.56 0.05 -14.07
N ASP A 224 0.65 0.17 -13.50
CA ASP A 224 1.76 -0.75 -13.80
C ASP A 224 1.55 -2.13 -13.17
N ILE A 225 1.03 -2.17 -11.95
CA ILE A 225 0.74 -3.40 -11.20
C ILE A 225 -0.72 -3.34 -10.76
N CYS A 226 -1.58 -4.03 -11.47
CA CYS A 226 -2.99 -4.19 -11.15
C CYS A 226 -3.53 -5.48 -11.77
N PRO A 227 -4.71 -5.95 -11.34
CA PRO A 227 -5.36 -7.09 -11.98
C PRO A 227 -5.57 -6.82 -13.47
N PRO A 228 -5.38 -7.83 -14.34
CA PRO A 228 -5.55 -7.66 -15.79
C PRO A 228 -6.98 -7.23 -16.13
N ALA A 229 -7.12 -6.52 -17.24
CA ALA A 229 -8.42 -6.18 -17.78
C ALA A 229 -9.11 -7.44 -18.31
N ASP A 230 -10.38 -7.63 -17.94
CA ASP A 230 -11.23 -8.63 -18.57
C ASP A 230 -11.54 -8.21 -20.02
N ASN A 231 -11.79 -9.18 -20.91
CA ASN A 231 -12.16 -8.92 -22.30
C ASN A 231 -13.46 -8.09 -22.45
N GLU A 232 -14.18 -7.87 -21.37
CA GLU A 232 -15.46 -7.12 -21.32
C GLU A 232 -15.30 -5.66 -20.87
N SER A 233 -14.07 -5.18 -20.59
CA SER A 233 -13.85 -3.83 -20.05
C SER A 233 -13.63 -2.80 -21.15
N TYR A 234 -14.71 -2.38 -21.81
CA TYR A 234 -14.67 -1.37 -22.87
C TYR A 234 -14.71 0.08 -22.36
N TYR A 235 -15.13 0.30 -21.11
CA TYR A 235 -15.30 1.63 -20.54
C TYR A 235 -14.35 1.87 -19.39
N GLN A 236 -13.76 3.05 -19.38
CA GLN A 236 -12.94 3.54 -18.30
C GLN A 236 -13.55 4.80 -17.70
N CYS A 237 -13.37 5.00 -16.41
CA CYS A 237 -13.67 6.26 -15.75
C CYS A 237 -12.44 6.75 -14.98
N TYR A 238 -12.24 8.08 -15.00
CA TYR A 238 -11.29 8.71 -14.11
C TYR A 238 -12.02 9.10 -12.83
N PHE A 239 -11.64 8.49 -11.74
CA PHE A 239 -12.32 8.64 -10.47
C PHE A 239 -11.30 8.77 -9.33
N PHE A 240 -11.41 9.84 -8.54
CA PHE A 240 -10.55 10.10 -7.41
C PHE A 240 -9.03 10.01 -7.72
N GLY A 241 -8.58 10.61 -8.83
CA GLY A 241 -7.17 10.62 -9.19
C GLY A 241 -6.63 9.30 -9.74
N GLN A 242 -7.50 8.40 -10.20
CA GLN A 242 -7.15 7.10 -10.76
C GLN A 242 -8.06 6.76 -11.94
N THR A 243 -7.50 6.21 -13.02
CA THR A 243 -8.27 5.60 -14.12
C THR A 243 -8.62 4.16 -13.74
N MET A 244 -9.90 3.82 -13.78
CA MET A 244 -10.40 2.48 -13.48
C MET A 244 -11.33 1.97 -14.58
N ASN A 245 -11.29 0.66 -14.85
CA ASN A 245 -12.23 0.03 -15.75
C ASN A 245 -13.59 -0.14 -15.07
N ILE A 246 -14.65 0.13 -15.82
CA ILE A 246 -16.03 -0.14 -15.39
C ILE A 246 -16.33 -1.60 -15.71
N ASN A 247 -16.21 -2.48 -14.72
CA ASN A 247 -16.51 -3.90 -14.83
C ASN A 247 -16.98 -4.48 -13.49
N THR A 248 -17.55 -5.69 -13.55
CA THR A 248 -18.07 -6.40 -12.38
C THR A 248 -16.97 -6.73 -11.36
N GLY A 249 -15.74 -7.00 -11.83
CA GLY A 249 -14.58 -7.26 -10.97
C GLY A 249 -14.20 -6.05 -10.12
N ASN A 250 -14.17 -4.85 -10.69
CA ASN A 250 -13.90 -3.62 -9.94
C ASN A 250 -15.06 -3.25 -9.01
N MET A 251 -16.32 -3.49 -9.43
CA MET A 251 -17.45 -3.30 -8.54
C MET A 251 -17.37 -4.24 -7.33
N TYR A 252 -17.04 -5.51 -7.53
CA TYR A 252 -16.82 -6.46 -6.46
C TYR A 252 -15.68 -6.05 -5.51
N ARG A 253 -14.52 -5.61 -6.04
CA ARG A 253 -13.39 -5.13 -5.24
C ARG A 253 -13.73 -3.83 -4.49
N GLY A 254 -14.49 -2.93 -5.11
CA GLY A 254 -15.00 -1.72 -4.46
C GLY A 254 -15.87 -2.04 -3.24
N ILE A 255 -16.80 -2.98 -3.37
CA ILE A 255 -17.60 -3.49 -2.26
C ILE A 255 -16.70 -4.15 -1.21
N GLY A 256 -15.78 -5.01 -1.62
CA GLY A 256 -14.82 -5.69 -0.74
C GLY A 256 -13.82 -4.76 -0.04
N SER A 257 -13.67 -3.51 -0.49
CA SER A 257 -12.85 -2.52 0.21
C SER A 257 -13.41 -2.12 1.58
N LEU A 258 -14.73 -2.11 1.71
CA LEU A 258 -15.43 -1.70 2.94
C LEU A 258 -16.13 -2.87 3.63
N LEU A 259 -16.66 -3.81 2.85
CA LEU A 259 -17.35 -5.00 3.38
C LEU A 259 -16.40 -6.18 3.49
N LEU A 260 -16.62 -6.98 4.52
CA LEU A 260 -15.83 -8.17 4.78
C LEU A 260 -16.05 -9.24 3.70
N LEU A 261 -14.99 -9.63 3.01
CA LEU A 261 -14.99 -10.80 2.14
C LEU A 261 -14.61 -12.06 2.92
N PRO A 262 -15.08 -13.24 2.49
CA PRO A 262 -14.60 -14.51 3.02
C PRO A 262 -13.07 -14.61 2.89
N TRP A 263 -12.40 -15.20 3.89
CA TRP A 263 -10.94 -15.29 3.89
C TRP A 263 -10.37 -15.96 2.63
N LYS A 264 -11.04 -16.99 2.11
CA LYS A 264 -10.63 -17.62 0.84
C LYS A 264 -10.54 -16.64 -0.34
N GLU A 265 -11.46 -15.68 -0.41
CA GLU A 265 -11.49 -14.67 -1.47
C GLU A 265 -10.37 -13.64 -1.26
N MET A 266 -10.12 -13.25 -0.02
CA MET A 266 -8.99 -12.39 0.32
C MET A 266 -7.64 -13.05 -0.02
N GLU A 267 -7.52 -14.35 0.18
CA GLU A 267 -6.34 -15.14 -0.21
C GLU A 267 -6.14 -15.18 -1.74
N ILE A 268 -7.21 -15.24 -2.51
CA ILE A 268 -7.16 -15.13 -3.98
C ILE A 268 -6.64 -13.75 -4.40
N ILE A 269 -7.15 -12.68 -3.78
CA ILE A 269 -6.73 -11.30 -4.05
C ILE A 269 -5.24 -11.11 -3.70
N TYR A 270 -4.78 -11.66 -2.59
CA TYR A 270 -3.37 -11.68 -2.22
C TYR A 270 -2.49 -12.37 -3.28
N LYS A 271 -2.88 -13.59 -3.71
CA LYS A 271 -2.17 -14.36 -4.75
C LYS A 271 -2.16 -13.62 -6.09
N GLN A 272 -3.25 -12.92 -6.41
CA GLN A 272 -3.32 -12.07 -7.60
C GLN A 272 -2.27 -10.95 -7.53
N GLY A 273 -2.19 -10.22 -6.42
CA GLY A 273 -1.20 -9.17 -6.24
C GLY A 273 0.25 -9.67 -6.34
N TYR A 274 0.53 -10.85 -5.78
CA TYR A 274 1.82 -11.51 -5.92
C TYR A 274 2.15 -11.82 -7.40
N THR A 275 1.20 -12.41 -8.11
CA THR A 275 1.37 -12.79 -9.52
C THR A 275 1.57 -11.58 -10.43
N ASP A 276 0.79 -10.52 -10.24
CA ASP A 276 0.88 -9.29 -11.03
C ASP A 276 2.24 -8.60 -10.82
N ALA A 277 2.73 -8.56 -9.57
CA ALA A 277 4.06 -8.04 -9.28
C ALA A 277 5.17 -8.87 -9.90
N VAL A 278 5.09 -10.21 -9.89
CA VAL A 278 6.06 -11.09 -10.57
C VAL A 278 6.09 -10.81 -12.08
N ASN A 279 4.91 -10.64 -12.69
CA ASN A 279 4.80 -10.34 -14.12
C ASN A 279 5.42 -8.97 -14.45
N PHE A 280 5.14 -7.94 -13.64
CA PHE A 280 5.77 -6.63 -13.77
C PHE A 280 7.29 -6.71 -13.65
N LEU A 281 7.82 -7.37 -12.63
CA LEU A 281 9.27 -7.51 -12.40
C LEU A 281 9.98 -8.26 -13.53
N ARG A 282 9.33 -9.23 -14.15
CA ARG A 282 9.84 -9.92 -15.35
C ARG A 282 9.91 -8.95 -16.53
N LYS A 283 8.84 -8.21 -16.81
CA LYS A 283 8.79 -7.22 -17.90
C LYS A 283 9.88 -6.15 -17.75
N GLU A 284 10.02 -5.56 -16.56
CA GLU A 284 11.09 -4.60 -16.26
C GLU A 284 12.50 -5.17 -16.42
N SER A 285 12.70 -6.45 -16.08
CA SER A 285 13.99 -7.13 -16.26
C SER A 285 14.32 -7.32 -17.73
N TYR A 286 13.37 -7.66 -18.58
CA TYR A 286 13.56 -7.79 -20.02
C TYR A 286 13.93 -6.46 -20.66
N GLN A 287 13.22 -5.37 -20.35
CA GLN A 287 13.52 -4.04 -20.91
C GLN A 287 14.94 -3.57 -20.59
N LYS A 288 15.47 -3.93 -19.42
CA LYS A 288 16.83 -3.53 -19.00
C LYS A 288 17.95 -4.29 -19.71
N TYR A 289 17.67 -5.46 -20.31
CA TYR A 289 18.69 -6.28 -21.00
C TYR A 289 18.69 -6.08 -22.52
N TYR A 290 17.64 -5.49 -23.09
CA TYR A 290 17.46 -5.34 -24.55
C TYR A 290 17.36 -3.87 -25.03
N LEU A 291 17.49 -2.90 -24.12
CA LEU A 291 17.69 -1.47 -24.43
C LEU A 291 19.00 -0.96 -23.79
#